data_412ffa8d154f75cd4b626e35b9980f11
#
_entry.id   412ffa8d154f75cd4b626e35b9980f11
#
_cell.length_a   1.000
_cell.length_b   1.000
_cell.length_c   1.000
_cell.angle_alpha   90.00
_cell.angle_beta   90.00
_cell.angle_gamma   90.00
#
_symmetry.space_group_name_H-M   'P 1'
#
loop_
_entity.id
_entity.type
_entity.pdbx_description
1 polymer ?
#
loop_
_entity_poly.entity_id
_entity_poly.type
_entity_poly.pdbx_seq_one_letter_code
_entity_poly.pdbx_strand_id
1 'polypeptide(L)'
;KGHLVTNLFISFFYISLISILAMLVLPMIGSLPLNFETIFYIYLALVMLGGVGFVLPIGGGDMPVVISLLNSLSGIAAAFAGLILVNNVLIVAGSLVGASGLILTIIMAKAMNRTIGNILFVGYAASASSSSSEQGEVKPINAEDAFLILENASSVLIVPGYGMAGAQAQHVVRELGELLEENGTDVKYGIHPVAGRMPGHMNVLLAEANVSYDLLAEPDDVNPMMDTVDVAIVIGANDVVNPSATEEPGSPIYGMPILEVANARTVFVLKRSMSSGFAGVQNHLFFKENTRTVSYTHLTLPTT
;
A
#
# COMPACT_ATOMS: atom_id res chain seq x y z
N LYS A 1 -6.27 -23.42 -13.51
CA LYS A 1 -5.42 -22.45 -14.27
C LYS A 1 -4.34 -21.78 -13.41
N GLY A 2 -4.58 -21.56 -12.09
CA GLY A 2 -3.59 -20.95 -11.20
C GLY A 2 -2.31 -21.76 -11.01
N HIS A 3 -2.40 -23.07 -10.83
CA HIS A 3 -1.22 -23.95 -10.67
C HIS A 3 -0.27 -23.96 -11.86
N LEU A 4 -0.78 -23.79 -13.09
CA LEU A 4 0.06 -23.78 -14.28
C LEU A 4 0.92 -22.50 -14.34
N VAL A 5 0.35 -21.37 -13.98
CA VAL A 5 1.05 -20.08 -13.93
C VAL A 5 2.10 -20.08 -12.83
N THR A 6 1.77 -20.59 -11.64
CA THR A 6 2.70 -20.69 -10.51
C THR A 6 3.88 -21.62 -10.82
N ASN A 7 3.62 -22.79 -11.45
CA ASN A 7 4.66 -23.72 -11.85
C ASN A 7 5.55 -23.16 -12.97
N LEU A 8 4.98 -22.47 -13.93
CA LEU A 8 5.72 -21.78 -15.00
C LEU A 8 6.67 -20.75 -14.42
N PHE A 9 6.21 -20.06 -13.39
CA PHE A 9 6.91 -19.00 -12.68
C PHE A 9 8.10 -19.51 -11.85
N ILE A 10 7.85 -20.53 -11.04
CA ILE A 10 8.90 -21.22 -10.29
C ILE A 10 9.97 -21.77 -11.25
N SER A 11 9.54 -22.32 -12.40
CA SER A 11 10.44 -22.81 -13.44
C SER A 11 11.29 -21.67 -14.04
N PHE A 12 10.68 -20.50 -14.30
CA PHE A 12 11.44 -19.33 -14.81
C PHE A 12 12.45 -18.79 -13.80
N PHE A 13 12.11 -18.76 -12.51
CA PHE A 13 13.02 -18.36 -11.46
C PHE A 13 14.25 -19.32 -11.39
N TYR A 14 14.02 -20.62 -11.40
CA TYR A 14 15.10 -21.60 -11.42
C TYR A 14 15.93 -21.52 -12.70
N ILE A 15 15.32 -21.30 -13.86
CA ILE A 15 16.02 -21.14 -15.13
C ILE A 15 16.91 -19.89 -15.08
N SER A 16 16.45 -18.77 -14.52
CA SER A 16 17.28 -17.57 -14.38
C SER A 16 18.45 -17.80 -13.40
N LEU A 17 18.21 -18.48 -12.29
CA LEU A 17 19.25 -18.83 -11.32
C LEU A 17 20.30 -19.77 -11.92
N ILE A 18 19.85 -20.79 -12.65
CA ILE A 18 20.75 -21.74 -13.33
C ILE A 18 21.54 -21.03 -14.43
N SER A 19 20.92 -20.09 -15.17
CA SER A 19 21.63 -19.31 -16.20
C SER A 19 22.69 -18.38 -15.61
N ILE A 20 22.44 -17.78 -14.42
CA ILE A 20 23.46 -17.00 -13.69
C ILE A 20 24.63 -17.89 -13.29
N LEU A 21 24.34 -19.04 -12.70
CA LEU A 21 25.36 -20.00 -12.28
C LEU A 21 26.14 -20.52 -13.48
N ALA A 22 25.46 -20.84 -14.57
CA ALA A 22 26.09 -21.26 -15.81
C ALA A 22 27.02 -20.17 -16.39
N MET A 23 26.57 -18.91 -16.39
CA MET A 23 27.38 -17.79 -16.87
C MET A 23 28.65 -17.54 -16.03
N LEU A 24 28.59 -17.83 -14.72
CA LEU A 24 29.75 -17.72 -13.84
C LEU A 24 30.73 -18.88 -14.01
N VAL A 25 30.25 -20.10 -14.27
CA VAL A 25 31.04 -21.33 -14.28
C VAL A 25 31.56 -21.68 -15.69
N LEU A 26 30.79 -21.49 -16.74
CA LEU A 26 31.13 -21.87 -18.11
C LEU A 26 32.39 -21.16 -18.67
N PRO A 27 32.63 -19.87 -18.42
CA PRO A 27 33.90 -19.24 -18.84
C PRO A 27 35.13 -19.81 -18.15
N MET A 28 34.95 -20.32 -16.91
CA MET A 28 36.04 -20.95 -16.16
C MET A 28 36.40 -22.34 -16.70
N ILE A 29 35.47 -23.00 -17.40
CA ILE A 29 35.68 -24.36 -17.97
C ILE A 29 36.22 -24.32 -19.41
N GLY A 30 36.23 -23.14 -20.05
CA GLY A 30 36.84 -22.93 -21.37
C GLY A 30 36.20 -23.68 -22.56
N SER A 31 34.93 -24.12 -22.43
CA SER A 31 34.33 -25.10 -23.36
C SER A 31 33.23 -24.59 -24.29
N LEU A 32 32.95 -23.28 -24.34
CA LEU A 32 31.87 -22.76 -25.20
C LEU A 32 32.43 -21.96 -26.40
N PRO A 33 31.98 -22.27 -27.61
CA PRO A 33 32.32 -21.53 -28.83
C PRO A 33 31.54 -20.22 -29.01
N LEU A 34 30.84 -19.76 -27.98
CA LEU A 34 30.02 -18.54 -28.02
C LEU A 34 30.84 -17.34 -27.55
N ASN A 35 30.77 -16.23 -28.28
CA ASN A 35 31.35 -14.96 -27.88
C ASN A 35 30.70 -14.45 -26.59
N PHE A 36 31.51 -13.89 -25.69
CA PHE A 36 31.09 -13.32 -24.42
C PHE A 36 29.87 -12.35 -24.59
N GLU A 37 29.88 -11.54 -25.63
CA GLU A 37 28.78 -10.60 -25.94
C GLU A 37 27.45 -11.33 -26.19
N THR A 38 27.46 -12.42 -26.94
CA THR A 38 26.24 -13.20 -27.23
C THR A 38 25.67 -13.82 -25.96
N ILE A 39 26.53 -14.37 -25.10
CA ILE A 39 26.13 -14.93 -23.80
C ILE A 39 25.53 -13.84 -22.93
N PHE A 40 26.12 -12.65 -22.90
CA PHE A 40 25.61 -11.50 -22.13
C PHE A 40 24.23 -11.06 -22.59
N TYR A 41 23.98 -10.94 -23.90
CA TYR A 41 22.66 -10.54 -24.41
C TYR A 41 21.59 -11.61 -24.16
N ILE A 42 21.93 -12.89 -24.29
CA ILE A 42 21.00 -13.97 -23.94
C ILE A 42 20.64 -13.91 -22.46
N TYR A 43 21.63 -13.74 -21.59
CA TYR A 43 21.44 -13.59 -20.16
C TYR A 43 20.55 -12.39 -19.82
N LEU A 44 20.83 -11.23 -20.42
CA LEU A 44 20.03 -10.01 -20.22
C LEU A 44 18.55 -10.23 -20.60
N ALA A 45 18.29 -10.88 -21.74
CA ALA A 45 16.95 -11.21 -22.17
C ALA A 45 16.24 -12.17 -21.19
N LEU A 46 16.92 -13.19 -20.70
CA LEU A 46 16.38 -14.13 -19.72
C LEU A 46 16.07 -13.48 -18.37
N VAL A 47 16.95 -12.59 -17.89
CA VAL A 47 16.73 -11.85 -16.64
C VAL A 47 15.55 -10.90 -16.77
N MET A 48 15.39 -10.20 -17.88
CA MET A 48 14.25 -9.34 -18.15
C MET A 48 12.92 -10.12 -18.16
N LEU A 49 12.88 -11.26 -18.87
CA LEU A 49 11.70 -12.13 -18.87
C LEU A 49 11.42 -12.71 -17.49
N GLY A 50 12.46 -13.12 -16.76
CA GLY A 50 12.35 -13.58 -15.37
C GLY A 50 11.79 -12.52 -14.43
N GLY A 51 12.23 -11.27 -14.58
CA GLY A 51 11.72 -10.13 -13.79
C GLY A 51 10.22 -9.87 -14.02
N VAL A 52 9.77 -9.85 -15.28
CA VAL A 52 8.36 -9.74 -15.61
C VAL A 52 7.57 -10.91 -15.02
N GLY A 53 8.06 -12.12 -15.23
CA GLY A 53 7.47 -13.30 -14.65
C GLY A 53 7.40 -13.24 -13.12
N PHE A 54 8.39 -12.70 -12.41
CA PHE A 54 8.41 -12.57 -10.96
C PHE A 54 7.33 -11.62 -10.42
N VAL A 55 7.02 -10.55 -11.13
CA VAL A 55 6.06 -9.52 -10.66
C VAL A 55 4.61 -9.86 -11.01
N LEU A 56 4.37 -10.54 -12.11
CA LEU A 56 3.01 -10.83 -12.61
C LEU A 56 2.06 -11.52 -11.62
N PRO A 57 2.48 -12.51 -10.79
CA PRO A 57 1.59 -13.19 -9.86
C PRO A 57 1.40 -12.45 -8.53
N ILE A 58 2.08 -11.33 -8.31
CA ILE A 58 1.99 -10.58 -7.06
C ILE A 58 0.69 -9.80 -7.04
N GLY A 59 -0.09 -9.96 -5.98
CA GLY A 59 -1.33 -9.21 -5.78
C GLY A 59 -1.08 -7.72 -5.61
N GLY A 60 -2.01 -6.89 -6.10
CA GLY A 60 -1.89 -5.42 -5.98
C GLY A 60 -1.72 -4.95 -4.53
N GLY A 61 -2.40 -5.59 -3.57
CA GLY A 61 -2.28 -5.29 -2.15
C GLY A 61 -0.89 -5.57 -1.57
N ASP A 62 -0.19 -6.59 -2.07
CA ASP A 62 1.15 -6.97 -1.62
C ASP A 62 2.27 -6.18 -2.34
N MET A 63 1.93 -5.43 -3.38
CA MET A 63 2.90 -4.72 -4.22
C MET A 63 3.81 -3.74 -3.45
N PRO A 64 3.33 -2.95 -2.48
CA PRO A 64 4.21 -2.06 -1.71
C PRO A 64 5.33 -2.80 -0.98
N VAL A 65 5.04 -3.97 -0.42
CA VAL A 65 6.03 -4.82 0.26
C VAL A 65 7.10 -5.32 -0.71
N VAL A 66 6.66 -5.76 -1.89
CA VAL A 66 7.57 -6.25 -2.94
C VAL A 66 8.45 -5.14 -3.49
N ILE A 67 7.91 -3.94 -3.69
CA ILE A 67 8.70 -2.77 -4.13
C ILE A 67 9.78 -2.44 -3.09
N SER A 68 9.45 -2.46 -1.80
CA SER A 68 10.41 -2.24 -0.72
C SER A 68 11.51 -3.31 -0.72
N LEU A 69 11.15 -4.58 -0.91
CA LEU A 69 12.11 -5.68 -1.02
C LEU A 69 13.04 -5.53 -2.23
N LEU A 70 12.50 -5.22 -3.40
CA LEU A 70 13.31 -5.03 -4.62
C LEU A 70 14.27 -3.84 -4.47
N ASN A 71 13.82 -2.76 -3.83
CA ASN A 71 14.69 -1.63 -3.52
C ASN A 71 15.85 -2.03 -2.58
N SER A 72 15.54 -2.84 -1.54
CA SER A 72 16.55 -3.40 -0.65
C SER A 72 17.59 -4.25 -1.41
N LEU A 73 17.13 -5.14 -2.28
CA LEU A 73 18.02 -5.97 -3.12
C LEU A 73 18.89 -5.12 -4.06
N SER A 74 18.33 -4.05 -4.61
CA SER A 74 19.08 -3.08 -5.41
C SER A 74 20.17 -2.37 -4.60
N GLY A 75 19.88 -2.02 -3.34
CA GLY A 75 20.87 -1.47 -2.41
C GLY A 75 22.01 -2.44 -2.13
N ILE A 76 21.70 -3.72 -1.86
CA ILE A 76 22.68 -4.77 -1.67
C ILE A 76 23.54 -4.94 -2.92
N ALA A 77 22.94 -4.97 -4.11
CA ALA A 77 23.66 -5.05 -5.37
C ALA A 77 24.61 -3.86 -5.57
N ALA A 78 24.18 -2.64 -5.21
CA ALA A 78 25.04 -1.46 -5.25
C ALA A 78 26.23 -1.57 -4.28
N ALA A 79 26.03 -2.12 -3.08
CA ALA A 79 27.12 -2.36 -2.13
C ALA A 79 28.17 -3.34 -2.70
N PHE A 80 27.72 -4.43 -3.31
CA PHE A 80 28.64 -5.38 -3.98
C PHE A 80 29.37 -4.74 -5.17
N ALA A 81 28.69 -3.94 -5.98
CA ALA A 81 29.32 -3.17 -7.05
C ALA A 81 30.38 -2.21 -6.48
N GLY A 82 30.08 -1.58 -5.34
CA GLY A 82 31.03 -0.73 -4.62
C GLY A 82 32.29 -1.47 -4.17
N LEU A 83 32.18 -2.72 -3.72
CA LEU A 83 33.31 -3.57 -3.38
C LEU A 83 34.21 -3.85 -4.59
N ILE A 84 33.61 -4.14 -5.74
CA ILE A 84 34.33 -4.41 -6.99
C ILE A 84 35.06 -3.16 -7.49
N LEU A 85 34.38 -2.00 -7.39
CA LEU A 85 34.94 -0.70 -7.84
C LEU A 85 35.80 0.00 -6.80
N VAL A 86 35.97 -0.62 -5.62
CA VAL A 86 36.72 -0.04 -4.47
C VAL A 86 36.17 1.36 -4.10
N ASN A 87 34.85 1.55 -4.17
CA ASN A 87 34.20 2.82 -3.90
C ASN A 87 33.49 2.78 -2.55
N ASN A 88 34.09 3.41 -1.53
CA ASN A 88 33.55 3.40 -0.17
C ASN A 88 32.18 4.06 -0.05
N VAL A 89 31.91 5.12 -0.82
CA VAL A 89 30.59 5.81 -0.79
C VAL A 89 29.50 4.86 -1.27
N LEU A 90 29.76 4.12 -2.35
CA LEU A 90 28.80 3.18 -2.90
C LEU A 90 28.57 1.98 -1.97
N ILE A 91 29.63 1.51 -1.29
CA ILE A 91 29.51 0.45 -0.27
C ILE A 91 28.62 0.89 0.87
N VAL A 92 28.90 2.06 1.45
CA VAL A 92 28.14 2.57 2.62
C VAL A 92 26.69 2.87 2.23
N ALA A 93 26.47 3.63 1.16
CA ALA A 93 25.13 3.98 0.70
C ALA A 93 24.31 2.74 0.33
N GLY A 94 24.90 1.81 -0.43
CA GLY A 94 24.23 0.56 -0.80
C GLY A 94 23.89 -0.32 0.40
N SER A 95 24.78 -0.41 1.37
CA SER A 95 24.54 -1.17 2.60
C SER A 95 23.42 -0.57 3.44
N LEU A 96 23.39 0.76 3.57
CA LEU A 96 22.31 1.47 4.30
C LEU A 96 20.96 1.28 3.63
N VAL A 97 20.89 1.45 2.31
CA VAL A 97 19.64 1.24 1.54
C VAL A 97 19.22 -0.23 1.62
N GLY A 98 20.14 -1.15 1.49
CA GLY A 98 19.86 -2.58 1.60
C GLY A 98 19.31 -2.98 2.96
N ALA A 99 19.96 -2.57 4.04
CA ALA A 99 19.55 -2.89 5.40
C ALA A 99 18.20 -2.23 5.76
N SER A 100 18.08 -0.92 5.53
CA SER A 100 16.84 -0.19 5.83
C SER A 100 15.65 -0.72 5.03
N GLY A 101 15.81 -0.99 3.73
CA GLY A 101 14.77 -1.53 2.89
C GLY A 101 14.32 -2.93 3.33
N LEU A 102 15.24 -3.79 3.80
CA LEU A 102 14.88 -5.10 4.33
C LEU A 102 14.08 -5.00 5.63
N ILE A 103 14.50 -4.13 6.55
CA ILE A 103 13.77 -3.87 7.81
C ILE A 103 12.36 -3.35 7.50
N LEU A 104 12.24 -2.38 6.61
CA LEU A 104 10.95 -1.84 6.17
C LEU A 104 10.05 -2.92 5.56
N THR A 105 10.61 -3.79 4.72
CA THR A 105 9.88 -4.91 4.12
C THR A 105 9.30 -5.85 5.19
N ILE A 106 10.08 -6.17 6.22
CA ILE A 106 9.63 -7.04 7.33
C ILE A 106 8.52 -6.35 8.11
N ILE A 107 8.67 -5.08 8.44
CA ILE A 107 7.66 -4.30 9.18
C ILE A 107 6.35 -4.24 8.39
N MET A 108 6.43 -3.94 7.08
CA MET A 108 5.24 -3.89 6.22
C MET A 108 4.54 -5.24 6.09
N ALA A 109 5.29 -6.32 5.87
CA ALA A 109 4.72 -7.65 5.81
C ALA A 109 4.00 -8.01 7.12
N LYS A 110 4.62 -7.68 8.27
CA LYS A 110 4.01 -7.88 9.60
C LYS A 110 2.76 -7.02 9.79
N ALA A 111 2.78 -5.75 9.38
CA ALA A 111 1.62 -4.85 9.45
C ALA A 111 0.43 -5.32 8.57
N MET A 112 0.71 -6.12 7.54
CA MET A 112 -0.32 -6.76 6.71
C MET A 112 -0.71 -8.16 7.21
N ASN A 113 -0.19 -8.59 8.37
CA ASN A 113 -0.34 -9.94 8.91
C ASN A 113 0.05 -11.04 7.90
N ARG A 114 1.08 -10.79 7.10
CA ARG A 114 1.60 -11.72 6.10
C ARG A 114 3.08 -12.00 6.29
N THR A 115 3.52 -13.19 5.91
CA THR A 115 4.95 -13.50 5.84
C THR A 115 5.50 -13.16 4.46
N ILE A 116 6.76 -12.74 4.37
CA ILE A 116 7.43 -12.45 3.10
C ILE A 116 7.37 -13.68 2.16
N GLY A 117 7.51 -14.89 2.73
CA GLY A 117 7.38 -16.13 1.96
C GLY A 117 6.01 -16.29 1.33
N ASN A 118 4.94 -15.95 2.04
CA ASN A 118 3.57 -16.01 1.49
C ASN A 118 3.37 -14.98 0.37
N ILE A 119 3.94 -13.80 0.51
CA ILE A 119 3.85 -12.73 -0.50
C ILE A 119 4.56 -13.13 -1.80
N LEU A 120 5.75 -13.75 -1.67
CA LEU A 120 6.59 -14.08 -2.83
C LEU A 120 6.21 -15.40 -3.52
N PHE A 121 5.80 -16.42 -2.74
CA PHE A 121 5.67 -17.79 -3.24
C PHE A 121 4.24 -18.33 -3.31
N VAL A 122 3.32 -17.80 -2.52
CA VAL A 122 1.93 -18.28 -2.54
C VAL A 122 1.17 -17.69 -3.72
N GLY A 123 1.69 -16.66 -4.38
CA GLY A 123 1.05 -16.03 -5.54
C GLY A 123 -0.44 -15.83 -5.28
N TYR A 124 -1.09 -14.96 -5.96
CA TYR A 124 -2.54 -14.82 -5.92
C TYR A 124 -3.21 -16.16 -6.37
N ALA A 125 -3.17 -17.19 -5.52
CA ALA A 125 -4.22 -18.19 -5.48
C ALA A 125 -5.47 -17.42 -5.03
N ALA A 126 -5.86 -16.48 -5.88
CA ALA A 126 -7.10 -15.80 -5.77
C ALA A 126 -8.14 -16.88 -5.58
N SER A 127 -8.61 -17.00 -4.39
CA SER A 127 -9.99 -17.24 -4.18
C SER A 127 -10.69 -16.13 -4.97
N ALA A 128 -10.96 -16.40 -6.24
CA ALA A 128 -12.10 -15.84 -6.91
C ALA A 128 -13.32 -16.47 -6.22
N SER A 129 -13.44 -16.25 -4.93
CA SER A 129 -14.70 -16.22 -4.27
C SER A 129 -15.37 -15.01 -4.90
N SER A 130 -16.27 -15.28 -5.83
CA SER A 130 -17.31 -14.37 -6.22
C SER A 130 -17.86 -13.75 -4.95
N SER A 131 -17.31 -12.59 -4.55
CA SER A 131 -17.95 -11.74 -3.60
C SER A 131 -19.31 -11.46 -4.23
N SER A 132 -20.36 -11.99 -3.61
CA SER A 132 -21.71 -11.59 -3.89
C SER A 132 -21.66 -10.06 -3.85
N SER A 133 -21.91 -9.44 -4.98
CA SER A 133 -22.04 -7.99 -5.07
C SER A 133 -23.32 -7.63 -4.32
N GLU A 134 -23.21 -7.44 -3.02
CA GLU A 134 -24.21 -6.71 -2.29
C GLU A 134 -24.17 -5.28 -2.85
N GLN A 135 -25.09 -5.01 -3.74
CA GLN A 135 -25.35 -3.68 -4.26
C GLN A 135 -26.06 -2.89 -3.15
N GLY A 136 -25.29 -2.42 -2.18
CA GLY A 136 -25.78 -1.43 -1.23
C GLY A 136 -25.94 -0.08 -1.93
N GLU A 137 -26.92 0.70 -1.54
CA GLU A 137 -27.10 2.06 -2.03
C GLU A 137 -26.12 3.00 -1.32
N VAL A 138 -25.34 3.72 -2.09
CA VAL A 138 -24.40 4.72 -1.60
C VAL A 138 -25.18 5.98 -1.25
N LYS A 139 -25.02 6.50 -0.04
CA LYS A 139 -25.69 7.72 0.44
C LYS A 139 -24.79 8.94 0.20
N PRO A 140 -25.05 9.75 -0.83
CA PRO A 140 -24.26 10.96 -1.08
C PRO A 140 -24.56 12.02 -0.01
N ILE A 141 -23.57 12.87 0.27
CA ILE A 141 -23.72 14.06 1.11
C ILE A 141 -23.17 15.28 0.34
N ASN A 142 -23.83 16.42 0.51
CA ASN A 142 -23.36 17.69 0.00
C ASN A 142 -22.47 18.41 1.05
N ALA A 143 -21.81 19.49 0.64
CA ALA A 143 -20.92 20.24 1.51
C ALA A 143 -21.66 20.96 2.65
N GLU A 144 -22.89 21.41 2.40
CA GLU A 144 -23.71 22.13 3.37
C GLU A 144 -24.17 21.21 4.51
N ASP A 145 -24.66 20.02 4.18
CA ASP A 145 -25.05 19.02 5.18
C ASP A 145 -23.84 18.49 5.95
N ALA A 146 -22.68 18.30 5.28
CA ALA A 146 -21.45 17.90 5.93
C ALA A 146 -20.97 18.96 6.92
N PHE A 147 -21.06 20.24 6.57
CA PHE A 147 -20.71 21.36 7.43
C PHE A 147 -21.55 21.35 8.72
N LEU A 148 -22.87 21.19 8.62
CA LEU A 148 -23.76 21.16 9.79
C LEU A 148 -23.42 20.01 10.76
N ILE A 149 -22.99 18.87 10.24
CA ILE A 149 -22.58 17.73 11.06
C ILE A 149 -21.23 18.03 11.74
N LEU A 150 -20.26 18.58 11.00
CA LEU A 150 -18.92 18.89 11.51
C LEU A 150 -18.94 20.03 12.53
N GLU A 151 -19.78 21.05 12.35
CA GLU A 151 -19.95 22.16 13.29
C GLU A 151 -20.41 21.70 14.69
N ASN A 152 -21.20 20.62 14.74
CA ASN A 152 -21.70 20.07 16.00
C ASN A 152 -20.88 18.89 16.54
N ALA A 153 -19.81 18.50 15.86
CA ALA A 153 -18.96 17.40 16.28
C ALA A 153 -17.98 17.83 17.37
N SER A 154 -17.92 17.05 18.44
CA SER A 154 -16.96 17.25 19.53
C SER A 154 -15.63 16.51 19.28
N SER A 155 -15.66 15.44 18.49
CA SER A 155 -14.49 14.64 18.14
C SER A 155 -14.49 14.24 16.68
N VAL A 156 -13.39 14.48 15.99
CA VAL A 156 -13.20 14.16 14.56
C VAL A 156 -11.92 13.37 14.35
N LEU A 157 -12.03 12.23 13.67
CA LEU A 157 -10.92 11.43 13.25
C LEU A 157 -10.72 11.55 11.74
N ILE A 158 -9.57 12.05 11.30
CA ILE A 158 -9.21 12.12 9.89
C ILE A 158 -8.35 10.91 9.52
N VAL A 159 -8.77 10.13 8.52
CA VAL A 159 -8.08 8.93 8.06
C VAL A 159 -7.55 9.15 6.64
N PRO A 160 -6.28 9.55 6.51
CA PRO A 160 -5.67 9.80 5.22
C PRO A 160 -5.26 8.50 4.53
N GLY A 161 -5.43 8.46 3.21
CA GLY A 161 -4.96 7.36 2.38
C GLY A 161 -4.21 7.85 1.14
N TYR A 162 -3.84 6.91 0.26
CA TYR A 162 -3.09 7.23 -0.94
C TYR A 162 -3.78 8.26 -1.85
N GLY A 163 -5.11 8.28 -1.87
CA GLY A 163 -5.86 9.28 -2.66
C GLY A 163 -5.58 10.72 -2.23
N MET A 164 -5.38 10.96 -0.93
CA MET A 164 -4.94 12.27 -0.43
C MET A 164 -3.57 12.65 -0.99
N ALA A 165 -2.62 11.72 -0.96
CA ALA A 165 -1.28 11.91 -1.54
C ALA A 165 -1.33 12.20 -3.05
N GLY A 166 -2.15 11.42 -3.78
CA GLY A 166 -2.31 11.59 -5.22
C GLY A 166 -2.95 12.91 -5.63
N ALA A 167 -3.80 13.48 -4.77
CA ALA A 167 -4.43 14.77 -4.95
C ALA A 167 -3.62 15.93 -4.35
N GLN A 168 -2.51 15.65 -3.65
CA GLN A 168 -1.71 16.63 -2.89
C GLN A 168 -2.56 17.46 -1.92
N ALA A 169 -3.56 16.83 -1.30
CA ALA A 169 -4.56 17.50 -0.47
C ALA A 169 -4.14 17.67 1.00
N GLN A 170 -2.90 17.29 1.37
CA GLN A 170 -2.43 17.32 2.77
C GLN A 170 -2.54 18.71 3.41
N HIS A 171 -2.31 19.78 2.65
CA HIS A 171 -2.41 21.14 3.16
C HIS A 171 -3.87 21.55 3.44
N VAL A 172 -4.80 21.19 2.54
CA VAL A 172 -6.24 21.47 2.74
C VAL A 172 -6.79 20.66 3.90
N VAL A 173 -6.31 19.42 4.06
CA VAL A 173 -6.69 18.55 5.18
C VAL A 173 -6.21 19.12 6.51
N ARG A 174 -5.00 19.68 6.57
CA ARG A 174 -4.52 20.41 7.73
C ARG A 174 -5.37 21.63 8.05
N GLU A 175 -5.67 22.47 7.05
CA GLU A 175 -6.52 23.65 7.23
C GLU A 175 -7.91 23.26 7.78
N LEU A 176 -8.49 22.16 7.30
CA LEU A 176 -9.73 21.64 7.85
C LEU A 176 -9.57 21.24 9.32
N GLY A 177 -8.49 20.56 9.67
CA GLY A 177 -8.19 20.16 11.04
C GLY A 177 -8.07 21.38 11.97
N GLU A 178 -7.30 22.40 11.57
CA GLU A 178 -7.13 23.64 12.32
C GLU A 178 -8.46 24.39 12.54
N LEU A 179 -9.29 24.49 11.51
CA LEU A 179 -10.62 25.11 11.63
C LEU A 179 -11.54 24.36 12.61
N LEU A 180 -11.46 23.03 12.63
CA LEU A 180 -12.22 22.22 13.59
C LEU A 180 -11.69 22.41 15.01
N GLU A 181 -10.37 22.44 15.21
CA GLU A 181 -9.76 22.71 16.51
C GLU A 181 -10.10 24.13 17.03
N GLU A 182 -10.10 25.12 16.15
CA GLU A 182 -10.53 26.49 16.48
C GLU A 182 -11.99 26.54 16.97
N ASN A 183 -12.84 25.65 16.47
CA ASN A 183 -14.24 25.49 16.92
C ASN A 183 -14.37 24.64 18.19
N GLY A 184 -13.26 24.15 18.76
CA GLY A 184 -13.25 23.37 19.99
C GLY A 184 -13.44 21.87 19.80
N THR A 185 -13.29 21.36 18.59
CA THR A 185 -13.37 19.93 18.26
C THR A 185 -12.03 19.26 18.54
N ASP A 186 -12.02 18.08 19.18
CA ASP A 186 -10.83 17.24 19.32
C ASP A 186 -10.54 16.54 17.99
N VAL A 187 -9.43 16.90 17.32
CA VAL A 187 -9.06 16.38 16.02
C VAL A 187 -7.87 15.44 16.15
N LYS A 188 -7.98 14.24 15.58
CA LYS A 188 -6.88 13.28 15.47
C LYS A 188 -6.76 12.75 14.05
N TYR A 189 -5.55 12.32 13.70
CA TYR A 189 -5.26 11.70 12.40
C TYR A 189 -4.95 10.22 12.62
N GLY A 190 -5.86 9.34 12.18
CA GLY A 190 -5.68 7.90 12.24
C GLY A 190 -4.85 7.41 11.05
N ILE A 191 -3.61 7.03 11.31
CA ILE A 191 -2.67 6.64 10.27
C ILE A 191 -2.44 5.14 10.30
N HIS A 192 -2.78 4.49 9.20
CA HIS A 192 -2.45 3.08 9.02
C HIS A 192 -1.00 2.93 8.52
N PRO A 193 -0.19 2.02 9.11
CA PRO A 193 1.22 1.83 8.74
C PRO A 193 1.48 1.55 7.26
N VAL A 194 0.53 0.91 6.57
CA VAL A 194 0.62 0.58 5.13
C VAL A 194 -0.22 1.51 4.25
N ALA A 195 -0.81 2.59 4.81
CA ALA A 195 -1.49 3.58 4.01
C ALA A 195 -0.50 4.28 3.06
N GLY A 196 -0.81 4.28 1.77
CA GLY A 196 0.05 4.88 0.76
C GLY A 196 0.85 3.86 -0.05
N ARG A 197 2.09 4.19 -0.40
CA ARG A 197 3.00 3.36 -1.22
C ARG A 197 4.27 2.91 -0.49
N MET A 198 4.52 3.46 0.68
CA MET A 198 5.69 3.15 1.52
C MET A 198 5.31 3.32 3.00
N PRO A 199 6.00 2.66 3.93
CA PRO A 199 5.79 2.87 5.37
C PRO A 199 5.97 4.34 5.74
N GLY A 200 5.07 4.84 6.59
CA GLY A 200 5.10 6.22 7.02
C GLY A 200 4.79 7.26 5.93
N HIS A 201 4.25 6.85 4.78
CA HIS A 201 3.93 7.78 3.68
C HIS A 201 3.00 8.91 4.15
N MET A 202 1.96 8.58 4.91
CA MET A 202 1.02 9.59 5.41
C MET A 202 1.66 10.47 6.48
N ASN A 203 2.53 9.91 7.34
CA ASN A 203 3.27 10.68 8.35
C ASN A 203 4.14 11.76 7.69
N VAL A 204 4.86 11.40 6.62
CA VAL A 204 5.72 12.35 5.89
C VAL A 204 4.89 13.47 5.27
N LEU A 205 3.77 13.15 4.60
CA LEU A 205 2.92 14.17 3.96
C LEU A 205 2.25 15.10 4.97
N LEU A 206 1.79 14.57 6.11
CA LEU A 206 1.22 15.40 7.16
C LEU A 206 2.27 16.26 7.87
N ALA A 207 3.49 15.73 8.06
CA ALA A 207 4.63 16.51 8.55
C ALA A 207 5.04 17.62 7.57
N GLU A 208 5.03 17.35 6.25
CA GLU A 208 5.23 18.37 5.20
C GLU A 208 4.18 19.47 5.28
N ALA A 209 2.94 19.10 5.60
CA ALA A 209 1.86 20.05 5.84
C ALA A 209 1.92 20.74 7.21
N ASN A 210 2.93 20.46 8.06
CA ASN A 210 3.08 20.98 9.43
C ASN A 210 1.99 20.51 10.42
N VAL A 211 1.41 19.33 10.22
CA VAL A 211 0.56 18.70 11.25
C VAL A 211 1.44 18.20 12.39
N SER A 212 1.04 18.49 13.65
CA SER A 212 1.78 18.02 14.83
C SER A 212 1.80 16.49 14.92
N TYR A 213 2.95 15.92 15.29
CA TYR A 213 3.07 14.48 15.52
C TYR A 213 2.19 13.97 16.66
N ASP A 214 1.86 14.82 17.63
CA ASP A 214 1.00 14.46 18.77
C ASP A 214 -0.45 14.19 18.35
N LEU A 215 -0.86 14.67 17.18
CA LEU A 215 -2.19 14.43 16.60
C LEU A 215 -2.25 13.13 15.77
N LEU A 216 -1.08 12.52 15.50
CA LEU A 216 -0.99 11.31 14.70
C LEU A 216 -1.14 10.09 15.60
N ALA A 217 -2.10 9.22 15.29
CA ALA A 217 -2.40 8.03 16.09
C ALA A 217 -2.44 6.78 15.20
N GLU A 218 -1.97 5.67 15.71
CA GLU A 218 -1.99 4.37 15.05
C GLU A 218 -3.32 3.62 15.30
N PRO A 219 -3.65 2.57 14.53
CA PRO A 219 -4.89 1.81 14.71
C PRO A 219 -5.09 1.28 16.15
N ASP A 220 -4.01 0.85 16.79
CA ASP A 220 -4.06 0.31 18.16
C ASP A 220 -4.46 1.37 19.21
N ASP A 221 -4.17 2.64 18.93
CA ASP A 221 -4.53 3.76 19.80
C ASP A 221 -5.96 4.24 19.54
N VAL A 222 -6.40 4.21 18.27
CA VAL A 222 -7.67 4.83 17.84
C VAL A 222 -8.85 3.87 17.90
N ASN A 223 -8.64 2.59 17.54
CA ASN A 223 -9.74 1.62 17.49
C ASN A 223 -10.48 1.45 18.83
N PRO A 224 -9.80 1.44 20.02
CA PRO A 224 -10.50 1.33 21.29
C PRO A 224 -11.43 2.50 21.61
N MET A 225 -11.21 3.67 21.00
CA MET A 225 -12.01 4.89 21.24
C MET A 225 -12.97 5.21 20.08
N MET A 226 -13.01 4.37 19.04
CA MET A 226 -13.76 4.66 17.80
C MET A 226 -15.26 4.92 18.05
N ASP A 227 -15.87 4.21 19.00
CA ASP A 227 -17.28 4.39 19.37
C ASP A 227 -17.58 5.79 19.95
N THR A 228 -16.57 6.50 20.42
CA THR A 228 -16.69 7.86 20.96
C THR A 228 -16.45 8.95 19.90
N VAL A 229 -15.98 8.57 18.72
CA VAL A 229 -15.74 9.49 17.61
C VAL A 229 -17.07 9.89 16.97
N ASP A 230 -17.35 11.19 16.92
CA ASP A 230 -18.56 11.71 16.30
C ASP A 230 -18.51 11.61 14.78
N VAL A 231 -17.38 12.02 14.19
CA VAL A 231 -17.19 11.97 12.73
C VAL A 231 -15.82 11.38 12.36
N ALA A 232 -15.82 10.35 11.55
CA ALA A 232 -14.61 9.82 10.91
C ALA A 232 -14.58 10.26 9.44
N ILE A 233 -13.51 10.97 9.04
CA ILE A 233 -13.34 11.48 7.67
C ILE A 233 -12.28 10.65 6.96
N VAL A 234 -12.71 9.78 6.06
CA VAL A 234 -11.81 8.92 5.26
C VAL A 234 -11.47 9.62 3.95
N ILE A 235 -10.20 10.00 3.77
CA ILE A 235 -9.75 10.77 2.62
C ILE A 235 -8.84 9.93 1.73
N GLY A 236 -9.40 9.37 0.66
CA GLY A 236 -8.66 8.60 -0.32
C GLY A 236 -8.06 7.28 0.19
N ALA A 237 -8.59 6.75 1.31
CA ALA A 237 -8.30 5.41 1.81
C ALA A 237 -9.36 4.40 1.33
N ASN A 238 -9.00 3.10 1.29
CA ASN A 238 -9.91 2.03 0.92
C ASN A 238 -9.67 0.76 1.76
N ASP A 239 -8.64 -0.02 1.42
CA ASP A 239 -8.42 -1.34 2.02
C ASP A 239 -8.14 -1.25 3.53
N VAL A 240 -7.47 -0.19 3.98
CA VAL A 240 -7.12 0.05 5.39
C VAL A 240 -8.29 0.40 6.31
N VAL A 241 -9.47 0.61 5.74
CA VAL A 241 -10.73 0.86 6.48
C VAL A 241 -11.83 -0.14 6.07
N ASN A 242 -11.47 -1.23 5.39
CA ASN A 242 -12.42 -2.19 4.87
C ASN A 242 -12.78 -3.25 5.91
N PRO A 243 -14.05 -3.33 6.36
CA PRO A 243 -14.50 -4.31 7.35
C PRO A 243 -14.29 -5.78 6.92
N SER A 244 -14.21 -6.06 5.61
CA SER A 244 -13.93 -7.42 5.10
C SER A 244 -12.60 -7.99 5.61
N ALA A 245 -11.69 -7.15 6.13
CA ALA A 245 -10.45 -7.59 6.75
C ALA A 245 -10.68 -8.34 8.08
N THR A 246 -11.75 -8.05 8.78
CA THR A 246 -12.14 -8.68 10.05
C THR A 246 -13.32 -9.64 9.91
N GLU A 247 -14.27 -9.31 9.04
CA GLU A 247 -15.55 -10.02 8.92
C GLU A 247 -15.50 -11.22 7.95
N GLU A 248 -14.62 -11.21 6.93
CA GLU A 248 -14.60 -12.20 5.85
C GLU A 248 -13.33 -13.06 5.83
N PRO A 249 -13.35 -14.30 6.40
CA PRO A 249 -12.18 -15.17 6.41
C PRO A 249 -11.63 -15.57 5.03
N GLY A 250 -12.43 -15.41 3.96
CA GLY A 250 -12.03 -15.68 2.57
C GLY A 250 -11.47 -14.48 1.82
N SER A 251 -11.46 -13.31 2.44
CA SER A 251 -10.97 -12.08 1.82
C SER A 251 -9.44 -12.07 1.69
N PRO A 252 -8.87 -11.57 0.59
CA PRO A 252 -7.41 -11.39 0.45
C PRO A 252 -6.77 -10.50 1.52
N ILE A 253 -7.56 -9.63 2.15
CA ILE A 253 -7.12 -8.73 3.22
C ILE A 253 -7.44 -9.26 4.62
N TYR A 254 -8.00 -10.46 4.73
CA TYR A 254 -8.37 -11.02 6.03
C TYR A 254 -7.19 -11.10 7.01
N GLY A 255 -7.43 -10.65 8.23
CA GLY A 255 -6.42 -10.58 9.29
C GLY A 255 -5.49 -9.36 9.22
N MET A 256 -5.65 -8.48 8.24
CA MET A 256 -4.96 -7.19 8.24
C MET A 256 -5.56 -6.28 9.32
N PRO A 257 -4.75 -5.68 10.20
CA PRO A 257 -5.25 -4.63 11.08
C PRO A 257 -5.85 -3.51 10.24
N ILE A 258 -6.98 -2.97 10.65
CA ILE A 258 -7.65 -1.86 9.97
C ILE A 258 -7.99 -0.77 10.97
N LEU A 259 -8.28 0.42 10.47
CA LEU A 259 -8.97 1.45 11.24
C LEU A 259 -10.48 1.16 11.21
N GLU A 260 -11.05 0.84 12.36
CA GLU A 260 -12.44 0.40 12.49
C GLU A 260 -13.44 1.57 12.45
N VAL A 261 -13.27 2.46 11.47
CA VAL A 261 -14.09 3.67 11.31
C VAL A 261 -15.58 3.39 11.18
N ALA A 262 -15.96 2.15 10.85
CA ALA A 262 -17.35 1.73 10.80
C ALA A 262 -18.07 1.86 12.16
N ASN A 263 -17.35 1.89 13.26
CA ASN A 263 -17.86 2.03 14.62
C ASN A 263 -18.08 3.50 15.03
N ALA A 264 -17.56 4.47 14.27
CA ALA A 264 -17.82 5.89 14.51
C ALA A 264 -19.31 6.23 14.27
N ARG A 265 -19.82 7.28 14.90
CA ARG A 265 -21.22 7.70 14.75
C ARG A 265 -21.58 8.07 13.32
N THR A 266 -20.69 8.81 12.65
CA THR A 266 -20.85 9.19 11.25
C THR A 266 -19.52 9.02 10.52
N VAL A 267 -19.57 8.49 9.30
CA VAL A 267 -18.38 8.28 8.47
C VAL A 267 -18.53 9.06 7.17
N PHE A 268 -17.60 9.95 6.90
CA PHE A 268 -17.51 10.62 5.59
C PHE A 268 -16.42 9.95 4.76
N VAL A 269 -16.77 9.49 3.58
CA VAL A 269 -15.82 8.89 2.66
C VAL A 269 -15.64 9.81 1.45
N LEU A 270 -14.44 10.36 1.34
CA LEU A 270 -14.04 11.21 0.22
C LEU A 270 -13.18 10.38 -0.73
N LYS A 271 -13.74 10.02 -1.87
CA LYS A 271 -13.07 9.14 -2.85
C LYS A 271 -13.45 9.53 -4.28
N ARG A 272 -12.50 9.39 -5.20
CA ARG A 272 -12.72 9.70 -6.62
C ARG A 272 -13.74 8.78 -7.30
N SER A 273 -13.76 7.51 -6.91
CA SER A 273 -14.71 6.52 -7.43
C SER A 273 -14.97 5.43 -6.39
N MET A 274 -16.11 4.75 -6.46
CA MET A 274 -16.46 3.64 -5.57
C MET A 274 -15.84 2.30 -5.99
N SER A 275 -14.89 2.30 -6.92
CA SER A 275 -14.19 1.09 -7.33
C SER A 275 -13.37 0.51 -6.17
N SER A 276 -13.12 -0.81 -6.24
CA SER A 276 -12.26 -1.52 -5.28
C SER A 276 -10.88 -0.88 -5.15
N GLY A 277 -10.21 -1.12 -4.01
CA GLY A 277 -8.85 -0.69 -3.76
C GLY A 277 -7.81 -1.57 -4.45
N PHE A 278 -6.55 -1.46 -4.00
CA PHE A 278 -5.44 -2.26 -4.53
C PHE A 278 -5.62 -3.76 -4.32
N ALA A 279 -6.30 -4.16 -3.23
CA ALA A 279 -6.59 -5.56 -2.95
C ALA A 279 -7.67 -6.16 -3.87
N GLY A 280 -8.36 -5.34 -4.67
CA GLY A 280 -9.43 -5.80 -5.56
C GLY A 280 -10.70 -6.22 -4.83
N VAL A 281 -10.81 -5.94 -3.53
CA VAL A 281 -11.95 -6.29 -2.67
C VAL A 281 -12.93 -5.12 -2.61
N GLN A 282 -14.21 -5.41 -2.69
CA GLN A 282 -15.25 -4.41 -2.48
C GLN A 282 -15.26 -3.96 -1.02
N ASN A 283 -15.43 -2.67 -0.77
CA ASN A 283 -15.45 -2.16 0.59
C ASN A 283 -16.90 -1.95 1.06
N HIS A 284 -17.33 -2.80 1.99
CA HIS A 284 -18.68 -2.76 2.55
C HIS A 284 -18.94 -1.53 3.44
N LEU A 285 -17.89 -0.85 3.91
CA LEU A 285 -18.01 0.41 4.63
C LEU A 285 -18.86 1.44 3.89
N PHE A 286 -18.75 1.49 2.55
CA PHE A 286 -19.43 2.52 1.75
C PHE A 286 -20.95 2.39 1.73
N PHE A 287 -21.47 1.23 2.11
CA PHE A 287 -22.89 0.91 2.11
C PHE A 287 -23.49 0.88 3.51
N LYS A 288 -22.69 1.10 4.57
CA LYS A 288 -23.19 1.14 5.95
C LYS A 288 -24.10 2.33 6.18
N GLU A 289 -25.05 2.20 7.11
CA GLU A 289 -26.06 3.22 7.37
C GLU A 289 -25.50 4.55 7.86
N ASN A 290 -24.42 4.50 8.63
CA ASN A 290 -23.72 5.67 9.18
C ASN A 290 -22.74 6.30 8.19
N THR A 291 -22.56 5.74 6.99
CA THR A 291 -21.59 6.22 6.00
C THR A 291 -22.26 7.16 5.00
N ARG A 292 -21.58 8.27 4.73
CA ARG A 292 -21.92 9.26 3.70
C ARG A 292 -20.75 9.41 2.77
N THR A 293 -21.00 9.53 1.47
CA THR A 293 -19.93 9.56 0.47
C THR A 293 -19.94 10.87 -0.30
N VAL A 294 -18.77 11.40 -0.53
CA VAL A 294 -18.52 12.50 -1.47
C VAL A 294 -17.76 11.93 -2.65
N SER A 295 -18.40 11.85 -3.80
CA SER A 295 -17.75 11.43 -5.04
C SER A 295 -17.29 12.66 -5.81
N TYR A 296 -15.98 12.75 -6.07
CA TYR A 296 -15.38 13.87 -6.81
C TYR A 296 -15.65 13.87 -8.31
N THR A 297 -16.42 12.92 -8.85
CA THR A 297 -16.73 12.88 -10.28
C THR A 297 -17.51 14.12 -10.77
N HIS A 298 -18.07 14.92 -9.85
CA HIS A 298 -18.78 16.15 -10.17
C HIS A 298 -18.05 17.44 -9.79
N LEU A 299 -16.84 17.33 -9.20
CA LEU A 299 -15.98 18.46 -8.84
C LEU A 299 -14.78 18.58 -9.79
N THR A 300 -14.92 18.23 -11.05
CA THR A 300 -14.01 18.75 -12.06
C THR A 300 -14.32 20.24 -12.18
N LEU A 301 -13.53 21.05 -11.48
CA LEU A 301 -13.43 22.49 -11.82
C LEU A 301 -13.17 22.57 -13.32
N PRO A 302 -13.91 23.39 -14.06
CA PRO A 302 -13.59 23.62 -15.46
C PRO A 302 -12.20 24.20 -15.51
N THR A 303 -11.27 23.42 -16.05
CA THR A 303 -9.95 23.93 -16.43
C THR A 303 -10.18 24.92 -17.56
N THR A 304 -10.23 26.20 -17.23
CA THR A 304 -10.08 27.31 -18.20
C THR A 304 -8.62 27.48 -18.55
#